data_d5f2a23c0a4358ee57fbd2a472b2d4f5
#
_entry.id   d5f2a23c0a4358ee57fbd2a472b2d4f5
#
_cell.length_a   1.000
_cell.length_b   1.000
_cell.length_c   1.000
_cell.angle_alpha   90.00
_cell.angle_beta   90.00
_cell.angle_gamma   90.00
#
_symmetry.space_group_name_H-M   'P 1'
#
loop_
_entity.id
_entity.type
_entity.pdbx_description
1 polymer ?
#
loop_
_entity_poly.entity_id
_entity_poly.type
_entity_poly.pdbx_seq_one_letter_code
_entity_poly.pdbx_strand_id
1 'polypeptide(L)'
;FSGFYLAIMLVLFGLIVRATALEFRAHDPAWAKLWDVLFFVGSLLPALLFGVAVGNVVQGLPLNAAGDYTGTFFDLLSPFALSCGVLGLVHMLVQGSSWIALKAPQGSGLKARATILRGRLAIADLVVFALVGLQFMMVVVPNSAAGITANTVSSVFALVFAASLAAG
;
A
#
# COMPACT_ATOMS: atom_id res chain seq x y z
N PHE A 1 2.68 -17.42 -9.22
CA PHE A 1 1.52 -17.67 -8.35
C PHE A 1 1.91 -18.36 -7.04
N SER A 2 2.81 -19.37 -7.06
CA SER A 2 3.20 -20.15 -5.87
C SER A 2 3.72 -19.26 -4.72
N GLY A 3 4.58 -18.28 -4.99
CA GLY A 3 5.15 -17.40 -3.97
C GLY A 3 4.14 -16.49 -3.27
N PHE A 4 3.13 -16.01 -3.99
CA PHE A 4 2.10 -15.11 -3.46
C PHE A 4 0.84 -15.83 -2.95
N TYR A 5 0.77 -17.14 -3.06
CA TYR A 5 -0.44 -17.90 -2.71
C TYR A 5 -0.95 -17.58 -1.30
N LEU A 6 -0.07 -17.62 -0.32
CA LEU A 6 -0.43 -17.37 1.08
C LEU A 6 -0.80 -15.88 1.30
N ALA A 7 -0.11 -14.95 0.65
CA ALA A 7 -0.46 -13.53 0.69
C ALA A 7 -1.84 -13.27 0.09
N ILE A 8 -2.17 -13.88 -1.05
CA ILE A 8 -3.48 -13.76 -1.71
C ILE A 8 -4.57 -14.34 -0.81
N MET A 9 -4.34 -15.50 -0.18
CA MET A 9 -5.30 -16.09 0.77
C MET A 9 -5.57 -15.17 1.97
N LEU A 10 -4.52 -14.54 2.51
CA LEU A 10 -4.67 -13.56 3.60
C LEU A 10 -5.44 -12.32 3.16
N VAL A 11 -5.20 -11.82 1.94
CA VAL A 11 -5.96 -10.70 1.37
C VAL A 11 -7.43 -11.07 1.24
N LEU A 12 -7.75 -12.23 0.66
CA LEU A 12 -9.13 -12.69 0.51
C LEU A 12 -9.82 -12.85 1.88
N PHE A 13 -9.12 -13.46 2.85
CA PHE A 13 -9.64 -13.58 4.21
C PHE A 13 -9.91 -12.20 4.83
N GLY A 14 -8.99 -11.25 4.70
CA GLY A 14 -9.19 -9.87 5.15
C GLY A 14 -10.41 -9.20 4.52
N LEU A 15 -10.62 -9.38 3.22
CA LEU A 15 -11.79 -8.83 2.51
C LEU A 15 -13.10 -9.48 2.97
N ILE A 16 -13.11 -10.79 3.24
CA ILE A 16 -14.27 -11.49 3.79
C ILE A 16 -14.61 -10.93 5.18
N VAL A 17 -13.62 -10.84 6.07
CA VAL A 17 -13.79 -10.28 7.42
C VAL A 17 -14.32 -8.84 7.35
N ARG A 18 -13.78 -8.03 6.45
CA ARG A 18 -14.24 -6.65 6.22
C ARG A 18 -15.71 -6.59 5.80
N ALA A 19 -16.11 -7.41 4.82
CA ALA A 19 -17.48 -7.47 4.32
C ALA A 19 -18.44 -7.92 5.41
N THR A 20 -18.09 -8.99 6.12
CA THR A 20 -18.87 -9.53 7.25
C THR A 20 -19.02 -8.50 8.36
N ALA A 21 -17.93 -7.83 8.74
CA ALA A 21 -17.95 -6.82 9.80
C ALA A 21 -18.89 -5.66 9.48
N LEU A 22 -18.96 -5.22 8.22
CA LEU A 22 -19.85 -4.15 7.79
C LEU A 22 -21.33 -4.55 7.94
N GLU A 23 -21.67 -5.77 7.56
CA GLU A 23 -23.05 -6.30 7.63
C GLU A 23 -23.50 -6.52 9.07
N PHE A 24 -22.69 -7.22 9.87
CA PHE A 24 -23.05 -7.53 11.26
C PHE A 24 -23.06 -6.31 12.18
N ARG A 25 -22.23 -5.30 11.92
CA ARG A 25 -22.23 -4.05 12.69
C ARG A 25 -23.61 -3.38 12.73
N ALA A 26 -24.38 -3.47 11.65
CA ALA A 26 -25.71 -2.88 11.55
C ALA A 26 -26.75 -3.67 12.37
N HIS A 27 -26.56 -4.97 12.54
CA HIS A 27 -27.53 -5.87 13.15
C HIS A 27 -27.27 -6.14 14.64
N ASP A 28 -26.01 -5.96 15.10
CA ASP A 28 -25.62 -6.25 16.47
C ASP A 28 -24.91 -5.05 17.15
N PRO A 29 -25.67 -4.12 17.73
CA PRO A 29 -25.11 -2.95 18.41
C PRO A 29 -24.26 -3.28 19.65
N ALA A 30 -24.51 -4.43 20.30
CA ALA A 30 -23.78 -4.84 21.49
C ALA A 30 -22.28 -5.10 21.19
N TRP A 31 -21.99 -5.60 20.00
CA TRP A 31 -20.64 -5.93 19.54
C TRP A 31 -20.07 -4.92 18.52
N ALA A 32 -20.70 -3.74 18.40
CA ALA A 32 -20.31 -2.74 17.39
C ALA A 32 -18.80 -2.40 17.40
N LYS A 33 -18.19 -2.30 18.59
CA LYS A 33 -16.74 -2.04 18.72
C LYS A 33 -15.88 -3.17 18.16
N LEU A 34 -16.28 -4.42 18.34
CA LEU A 34 -15.57 -5.57 17.77
C LEU A 34 -15.64 -5.53 16.24
N TRP A 35 -16.84 -5.28 15.70
CA TRP A 35 -17.04 -5.18 14.27
C TRP A 35 -16.26 -4.01 13.65
N ASP A 36 -16.15 -2.87 14.35
CA ASP A 36 -15.31 -1.74 13.91
C ASP A 36 -13.82 -2.12 13.84
N VAL A 37 -13.31 -2.87 14.83
CA VAL A 37 -11.93 -3.36 14.83
C VAL A 37 -11.70 -4.38 13.70
N LEU A 38 -12.62 -5.33 13.52
CA LEU A 38 -12.54 -6.32 12.44
C LEU A 38 -12.59 -5.67 11.06
N PHE A 39 -13.43 -4.65 10.89
CA PHE A 39 -13.48 -3.85 9.66
C PHE A 39 -12.16 -3.13 9.40
N PHE A 40 -11.58 -2.53 10.45
CA PHE A 40 -10.29 -1.85 10.35
C PHE A 40 -9.16 -2.82 9.96
N VAL A 41 -9.03 -3.94 10.67
CA VAL A 41 -8.00 -4.96 10.39
C VAL A 41 -8.20 -5.58 9.00
N GLY A 42 -9.44 -5.92 8.64
CA GLY A 42 -9.78 -6.48 7.33
C GLY A 42 -9.58 -5.49 6.16
N SER A 43 -9.48 -4.20 6.44
CA SER A 43 -9.15 -3.17 5.45
C SER A 43 -7.64 -2.91 5.38
N LEU A 44 -6.97 -2.88 6.53
CA LEU A 44 -5.55 -2.61 6.68
C LEU A 44 -4.70 -3.70 6.01
N LEU A 45 -5.05 -4.96 6.25
CA LEU A 45 -4.28 -6.12 5.81
C LEU A 45 -4.19 -6.23 4.28
N PRO A 46 -5.27 -6.14 3.49
CA PRO A 46 -5.18 -6.09 2.04
C PRO A 46 -4.39 -4.89 1.51
N ALA A 47 -4.62 -3.69 2.06
CA ALA A 47 -3.93 -2.48 1.62
C ALA A 47 -2.42 -2.59 1.79
N LEU A 48 -1.96 -3.13 2.92
CA LEU A 48 -0.55 -3.35 3.20
C LEU A 48 0.04 -4.46 2.33
N LEU A 49 -0.64 -5.61 2.21
CA LEU A 49 -0.15 -6.75 1.45
C LEU A 49 -0.06 -6.48 -0.06
N PHE A 50 -0.97 -5.68 -0.63
CA PHE A 50 -0.84 -5.25 -2.02
C PHE A 50 0.41 -4.40 -2.25
N GLY A 51 0.72 -3.46 -1.36
CA GLY A 51 1.95 -2.68 -1.45
C GLY A 51 3.20 -3.54 -1.30
N VAL A 52 3.19 -4.50 -0.37
CA VAL A 52 4.28 -5.48 -0.19
C VAL A 52 4.45 -6.34 -1.46
N ALA A 53 3.36 -6.79 -2.07
CA ALA A 53 3.42 -7.57 -3.31
C ALA A 53 4.07 -6.77 -4.45
N VAL A 54 3.68 -5.50 -4.64
CA VAL A 54 4.31 -4.61 -5.63
C VAL A 54 5.80 -4.43 -5.33
N GLY A 55 6.17 -4.21 -4.07
CA GLY A 55 7.57 -4.09 -3.65
C GLY A 55 8.40 -5.33 -4.01
N ASN A 56 7.86 -6.53 -3.79
CA ASN A 56 8.53 -7.78 -4.16
C ASN A 56 8.68 -7.94 -5.67
N VAL A 57 7.68 -7.57 -6.45
CA VAL A 57 7.77 -7.60 -7.92
C VAL A 57 8.86 -6.66 -8.42
N VAL A 58 8.97 -5.47 -7.83
CA VAL A 58 10.00 -4.46 -8.19
C VAL A 58 11.39 -4.92 -7.77
N GLN A 59 11.52 -5.53 -6.60
CA GLN A 59 12.79 -6.06 -6.09
C GLN A 59 13.28 -7.27 -6.87
N GLY A 60 12.36 -8.02 -7.48
CA GLY A 60 12.61 -9.31 -8.12
C GLY A 60 12.41 -10.47 -7.15
N LEU A 61 11.80 -11.54 -7.66
CA LEU A 61 11.53 -12.76 -6.89
C LEU A 61 12.58 -13.83 -7.23
N PRO A 62 13.08 -14.59 -6.23
CA PRO A 62 13.97 -15.73 -6.49
C PRO A 62 13.14 -16.87 -7.12
N LEU A 63 13.28 -17.01 -8.43
CA LEU A 63 12.64 -18.08 -9.21
C LEU A 63 13.68 -19.08 -9.66
N ASN A 64 13.33 -20.38 -9.66
CA ASN A 64 14.16 -21.41 -10.26
C ASN A 64 14.04 -21.43 -11.80
N ALA A 65 14.81 -22.29 -12.47
CA ALA A 65 14.77 -22.42 -13.92
C ALA A 65 13.39 -22.88 -14.46
N ALA A 66 12.55 -23.47 -13.63
CA ALA A 66 11.18 -23.87 -13.96
C ALA A 66 10.16 -22.74 -13.73
N GLY A 67 10.59 -21.59 -13.18
CA GLY A 67 9.70 -20.46 -12.87
C GLY A 67 8.99 -20.58 -11.53
N ASP A 68 9.36 -21.55 -10.69
CA ASP A 68 8.77 -21.71 -9.37
C ASP A 68 9.51 -20.87 -8.32
N TYR A 69 8.76 -20.34 -7.37
CA TYR A 69 9.30 -19.59 -6.25
C TYR A 69 10.02 -20.53 -5.27
N THR A 70 11.28 -20.20 -4.96
CA THR A 70 12.14 -21.04 -4.09
C THR A 70 12.26 -20.54 -2.66
N GLY A 71 11.72 -19.35 -2.36
CA GLY A 71 11.77 -18.74 -1.04
C GLY A 71 10.60 -19.14 -0.14
N THR A 72 10.65 -18.68 1.12
CA THR A 72 9.56 -18.79 2.09
C THR A 72 8.65 -17.56 2.04
N PHE A 73 7.47 -17.63 2.69
CA PHE A 73 6.57 -16.47 2.82
C PHE A 73 7.26 -15.28 3.53
N PHE A 74 8.13 -15.55 4.50
CA PHE A 74 8.83 -14.51 5.24
C PHE A 74 9.87 -13.78 4.39
N ASP A 75 10.42 -14.39 3.36
CA ASP A 75 11.35 -13.75 2.44
C ASP A 75 10.67 -12.65 1.61
N LEU A 76 9.35 -12.75 1.44
CA LEU A 76 8.53 -11.71 0.80
C LEU A 76 8.33 -10.47 1.70
N LEU A 77 8.63 -10.57 2.99
CA LEU A 77 8.55 -9.46 3.94
C LEU A 77 9.90 -8.73 4.08
N SER A 78 10.63 -8.57 2.98
CA SER A 78 11.88 -7.82 2.97
C SER A 78 11.67 -6.37 3.43
N PRO A 79 12.67 -5.70 4.01
CA PRO A 79 12.56 -4.30 4.45
C PRO A 79 12.09 -3.35 3.35
N PHE A 80 12.54 -3.58 2.12
CA PHE A 80 12.10 -2.81 0.95
C PHE A 80 10.62 -3.08 0.63
N ALA A 81 10.20 -4.35 0.60
CA ALA A 81 8.80 -4.70 0.34
C ALA A 81 7.86 -4.15 1.42
N LEU A 82 8.27 -4.19 2.70
CA LEU A 82 7.51 -3.59 3.79
C LEU A 82 7.38 -2.07 3.66
N SER A 83 8.43 -1.37 3.25
CA SER A 83 8.36 0.07 3.00
C SER A 83 7.43 0.40 1.83
N CYS A 84 7.39 -0.42 0.78
CA CYS A 84 6.39 -0.33 -0.29
C CYS A 84 4.98 -0.60 0.24
N GLY A 85 4.82 -1.53 1.18
CA GLY A 85 3.56 -1.79 1.88
C GLY A 85 3.03 -0.56 2.62
N VAL A 86 3.91 0.09 3.37
CA VAL A 86 3.58 1.35 4.09
C VAL A 86 3.22 2.46 3.10
N LEU A 87 3.98 2.61 2.02
CA LEU A 87 3.67 3.57 0.97
C LEU A 87 2.27 3.33 0.38
N GLY A 88 1.95 2.09 0.01
CA GLY A 88 0.64 1.71 -0.50
C GLY A 88 -0.49 2.03 0.48
N LEU A 89 -0.27 1.77 1.77
CA LEU A 89 -1.23 2.08 2.82
C LEU A 89 -1.47 3.60 2.94
N VAL A 90 -0.41 4.41 3.02
CA VAL A 90 -0.53 5.87 3.11
C VAL A 90 -1.23 6.43 1.87
N HIS A 91 -0.89 5.93 0.69
CA HIS A 91 -1.55 6.31 -0.56
C HIS A 91 -3.06 6.02 -0.55
N MET A 92 -3.47 4.84 -0.08
CA MET A 92 -4.90 4.49 0.08
C MET A 92 -5.62 5.42 1.07
N LEU A 93 -4.94 5.84 2.15
CA LEU A 93 -5.49 6.83 3.10
C LEU A 93 -5.66 8.22 2.47
N VAL A 94 -4.73 8.67 1.64
CA VAL A 94 -4.85 9.91 0.86
C VAL A 94 -6.06 9.85 -0.05
N GLN A 95 -6.22 8.76 -0.81
CA GLN A 95 -7.36 8.55 -1.71
C GLN A 95 -8.69 8.55 -0.94
N GLY A 96 -8.77 7.81 0.16
CA GLY A 96 -9.96 7.74 1.00
C GLY A 96 -10.35 9.10 1.60
N SER A 97 -9.38 9.85 2.13
CA SER A 97 -9.62 11.18 2.67
C SER A 97 -10.03 12.20 1.59
N SER A 98 -9.47 12.09 0.39
CA SER A 98 -9.84 12.92 -0.77
C SER A 98 -11.27 12.63 -1.21
N TRP A 99 -11.67 11.36 -1.25
CA TRP A 99 -13.04 10.97 -1.58
C TRP A 99 -14.06 11.51 -0.58
N ILE A 100 -13.77 11.42 0.73
CA ILE A 100 -14.63 11.99 1.77
C ILE A 100 -14.73 13.52 1.63
N ALA A 101 -13.60 14.21 1.37
CA ALA A 101 -13.59 15.65 1.19
C ALA A 101 -14.44 16.12 -0.01
N LEU A 102 -14.52 15.30 -1.07
CA LEU A 102 -15.35 15.59 -2.24
C LEU A 102 -16.84 15.34 -2.00
N LYS A 103 -17.18 14.21 -1.36
CA LYS A 103 -18.56 13.73 -1.22
C LYS A 103 -19.29 14.27 0.01
N ALA A 104 -18.59 14.68 1.05
CA ALA A 104 -19.20 15.20 2.27
C ALA A 104 -19.93 16.53 2.01
N PRO A 105 -21.09 16.75 2.66
CA PRO A 105 -21.86 17.99 2.52
C PRO A 105 -21.05 19.23 2.86
N GLN A 106 -21.31 20.34 2.14
CA GLN A 106 -20.68 21.64 2.39
C GLN A 106 -20.99 22.09 3.82
N GLY A 107 -19.98 22.60 4.53
CA GLY A 107 -20.13 23.07 5.91
C GLY A 107 -20.14 21.98 6.98
N SER A 108 -20.07 20.69 6.62
CA SER A 108 -19.98 19.62 7.61
C SER A 108 -18.60 19.56 8.27
N GLY A 109 -18.58 19.30 9.59
CA GLY A 109 -17.34 19.09 10.34
C GLY A 109 -16.52 17.90 9.79
N LEU A 110 -17.18 16.92 9.16
CA LEU A 110 -16.54 15.80 8.50
C LEU A 110 -15.70 16.25 7.31
N LYS A 111 -16.24 17.14 6.46
CA LYS A 111 -15.52 17.68 5.29
C LYS A 111 -14.28 18.48 5.73
N ALA A 112 -14.41 19.32 6.75
CA ALA A 112 -13.28 20.10 7.27
C ALA A 112 -12.15 19.19 7.77
N ARG A 113 -12.47 18.15 8.56
CA ARG A 113 -11.50 17.16 9.05
C ARG A 113 -10.85 16.38 7.92
N ALA A 114 -11.63 15.93 6.95
CA ALA A 114 -11.12 15.17 5.80
C ALA A 114 -10.16 16.00 4.96
N THR A 115 -10.45 17.30 4.74
CA THR A 115 -9.58 18.22 4.00
C THR A 115 -8.24 18.43 4.69
N ILE A 116 -8.25 18.65 6.02
CA ILE A 116 -7.01 18.81 6.80
C ILE A 116 -6.21 17.51 6.79
N LEU A 117 -6.88 16.37 7.00
CA LEU A 117 -6.25 15.08 7.01
C LEU A 117 -5.61 14.73 5.66
N ARG A 118 -6.32 14.99 4.56
CA ARG A 118 -5.81 14.83 3.19
C ARG A 118 -4.50 15.59 2.99
N GLY A 119 -4.44 16.87 3.38
CA GLY A 119 -3.23 17.67 3.22
C GLY A 119 -2.03 17.10 4.00
N ARG A 120 -2.26 16.66 5.24
CA ARG A 120 -1.20 16.05 6.06
C ARG A 120 -0.74 14.71 5.51
N LEU A 121 -1.68 13.86 5.08
CA LEU A 121 -1.38 12.56 4.50
C LEU A 121 -0.69 12.67 3.14
N ALA A 122 -1.03 13.68 2.32
CA ALA A 122 -0.35 13.91 1.05
C ALA A 122 1.13 14.29 1.25
N ILE A 123 1.45 15.09 2.26
CA ILE A 123 2.85 15.40 2.61
C ILE A 123 3.55 14.13 3.12
N ALA A 124 2.88 13.33 3.96
CA ALA A 124 3.44 12.07 4.45
C ALA A 124 3.68 11.07 3.31
N ASP A 125 2.75 10.95 2.36
CA ASP A 125 2.86 10.10 1.17
C ASP A 125 4.08 10.48 0.34
N LEU A 126 4.28 11.78 0.10
CA LEU A 126 5.42 12.30 -0.63
C LEU A 126 6.76 11.99 0.06
N VAL A 127 6.82 12.13 1.40
CA VAL A 127 8.02 11.80 2.17
C VAL A 127 8.31 10.30 2.12
N VAL A 128 7.29 9.46 2.34
CA VAL A 128 7.45 8.00 2.28
C VAL A 128 7.85 7.56 0.87
N PHE A 129 7.25 8.16 -0.17
CA PHE A 129 7.62 7.88 -1.56
C PHE A 129 9.10 8.22 -1.84
N ALA A 130 9.58 9.37 -1.36
CA ALA A 130 10.99 9.75 -1.51
C ALA A 130 11.93 8.77 -0.79
N LEU A 131 11.57 8.32 0.42
CA LEU A 131 12.36 7.34 1.18
C LEU A 131 12.39 5.97 0.48
N VAL A 132 11.26 5.50 -0.02
CA VAL A 132 11.19 4.25 -0.80
C VAL A 132 11.98 4.37 -2.10
N GLY A 133 11.93 5.54 -2.75
CA GLY A 133 12.75 5.83 -3.92
C GLY A 133 14.26 5.77 -3.64
N LEU A 134 14.70 6.33 -2.51
CA LEU A 134 16.09 6.22 -2.07
C LEU A 134 16.48 4.77 -1.78
N GLN A 135 15.64 4.01 -1.08
CA GLN A 135 15.88 2.58 -0.84
C GLN A 135 15.98 1.80 -2.15
N PHE A 136 15.11 2.09 -3.12
CA PHE A 136 15.16 1.47 -4.45
C PHE A 136 16.52 1.72 -5.11
N MET A 137 16.99 2.96 -5.11
CA MET A 137 18.29 3.33 -5.70
C MET A 137 19.48 2.66 -4.99
N MET A 138 19.39 2.48 -3.66
CA MET A 138 20.51 1.93 -2.87
C MET A 138 20.52 0.40 -2.83
N VAL A 139 19.35 -0.24 -2.88
CA VAL A 139 19.23 -1.69 -2.64
C VAL A 139 18.91 -2.45 -3.92
N VAL A 140 17.96 -1.96 -4.72
CA VAL A 140 17.45 -2.72 -5.86
C VAL A 140 18.32 -2.50 -7.10
N VAL A 141 18.69 -1.27 -7.40
CA VAL A 141 19.48 -0.94 -8.61
C VAL A 141 20.83 -1.64 -8.64
N PRO A 142 21.65 -1.65 -7.57
CA PRO A 142 22.95 -2.32 -7.57
C PRO A 142 22.84 -3.86 -7.70
N ASN A 143 21.73 -4.43 -7.25
CA ASN A 143 21.50 -5.88 -7.25
C ASN A 143 20.69 -6.35 -8.47
N SER A 144 20.28 -5.44 -9.35
CA SER A 144 19.51 -5.80 -10.54
C SER A 144 20.40 -6.42 -11.61
N ALA A 145 20.08 -7.68 -11.99
CA ALA A 145 20.74 -8.38 -13.10
C ALA A 145 20.41 -7.78 -14.48
N ALA A 146 19.50 -6.82 -14.55
CA ALA A 146 18.93 -6.30 -15.80
C ALA A 146 19.73 -5.13 -16.41
N GLY A 147 20.92 -4.78 -15.89
CA GLY A 147 21.73 -3.67 -16.43
C GLY A 147 21.05 -2.30 -16.36
N ILE A 148 20.07 -2.15 -15.45
CA ILE A 148 19.40 -0.86 -15.23
C ILE A 148 20.41 0.10 -14.64
N THR A 149 20.77 1.12 -15.41
CA THR A 149 21.72 2.13 -14.94
C THR A 149 21.03 3.09 -13.97
N ALA A 150 21.76 3.52 -12.95
CA ALA A 150 21.27 4.50 -11.97
C ALA A 150 20.69 5.76 -12.63
N ASN A 151 21.24 6.17 -13.79
CA ASN A 151 20.75 7.32 -14.56
C ASN A 151 19.35 7.10 -15.15
N THR A 152 19.06 5.91 -15.68
CA THR A 152 17.73 5.60 -16.24
C THR A 152 16.67 5.60 -15.17
N VAL A 153 16.99 5.04 -14.00
CA VAL A 153 16.06 4.99 -12.87
C VAL A 153 15.84 6.38 -12.28
N SER A 154 16.91 7.17 -12.09
CA SER A 154 16.78 8.52 -11.55
C SER A 154 15.95 9.43 -12.45
N SER A 155 16.06 9.30 -13.79
CA SER A 155 15.25 10.09 -14.72
C SER A 155 13.77 9.70 -14.66
N VAL A 156 13.43 8.42 -14.56
CA VAL A 156 12.05 7.96 -14.41
C VAL A 156 11.44 8.43 -13.08
N PHE A 157 12.21 8.31 -11.98
CA PHE A 157 11.75 8.81 -10.67
C PHE A 157 11.54 10.33 -10.67
N ALA A 158 12.45 11.10 -11.27
CA ALA A 158 12.32 12.54 -11.39
C ALA A 158 11.08 12.93 -12.20
N LEU A 159 10.78 12.21 -13.28
CA LEU A 159 9.57 12.45 -14.10
C LEU A 159 8.29 12.12 -13.34
N VAL A 160 8.23 10.97 -12.66
CA VAL A 160 7.07 10.57 -11.85
C VAL A 160 6.86 11.54 -10.70
N PHE A 161 7.93 11.98 -10.04
CA PHE A 161 7.88 12.95 -8.96
C PHE A 161 7.39 14.32 -9.45
N ALA A 162 7.93 14.83 -10.57
CA ALA A 162 7.47 16.06 -11.17
C ALA A 162 6.01 16.00 -11.62
N ALA A 163 5.58 14.88 -12.20
CA ALA A 163 4.19 14.67 -12.60
C ALA A 163 3.24 14.63 -11.39
N SER A 164 3.65 14.01 -10.28
CA SER A 164 2.84 13.98 -9.04
C SER A 164 2.69 15.36 -8.41
N LEU A 165 3.73 16.21 -8.47
CA LEU A 165 3.67 17.60 -8.00
C LEU A 165 2.79 18.48 -8.90
N ALA A 166 2.78 18.24 -10.21
CA ALA A 166 1.97 19.01 -11.15
C ALA A 166 0.48 18.63 -11.11
N ALA A 167 0.15 17.44 -10.62
CA ALA A 167 -1.22 16.93 -10.55
C ALA A 167 -1.93 17.21 -9.20
N GLY A 168 -1.23 17.74 -8.20
CA GLY A 168 -1.76 18.07 -6.87
C GLY A 168 -1.98 19.53 -6.67
#